data_eae5648edc8cb0d94d4d3ba00dd54d3a
#
_entry.id   eae5648edc8cb0d94d4d3ba00dd54d3a
#
_cell.length_a   1.000
_cell.length_b   1.000
_cell.length_c   1.000
_cell.angle_alpha   90.00
_cell.angle_beta   90.00
_cell.angle_gamma   90.00
#
_symmetry.space_group_name_H-M   'P 1'
#
loop_
_entity.id
_entity.type
_entity.pdbx_description
1 polymer ?
#
loop_
_entity_poly.entity_id
_entity_poly.type
_entity_poly.pdbx_seq_one_letter_code
_entity_poly.pdbx_strand_id
1 'polypeptide(L)'
;MFVSLVKIKKYLIYLFLFLFFSCFFSSSTKAASYDSVFYALPADKSTHARFLRGIDFDTDGDNMYISGDNVAQVGLNNGDFDITDVDETLDNMETPDDIAPQDIKFNNDGSKLFTAPHGTSVMRQYTLSTPWDVSTGTQSATYSLPNRAGSAAYGLEFNTDGTLMFTTDANGGNTSGPDEIDVYELSTGFDISTASYKTSLDITNNTKDPKSLVFNPDGTTLFILDGTSVDEYVFTTAFDITTATYVDTFSTGATNPHSLAFNTTTGLKLFVLENNRNVKQYSLPGKYNLNLPTLSSSSPADNATGVLIDANIVLNFSEPMDVESGNIKIYKTSDNSLVETIDVTSSQVTGTGTTAITINPSSDFEYNVEYYVLIDATAFDDGSDASYAGITSTTALSFTVSDDRLDPTTIKDVVGSIDAQSELAKNYISQSIDTVSNRL
;
A
#
# COMPACT_ATOMS: atom_id res chain seq x y z
N MET A 1 -36.52 44.30 -23.77
CA MET A 1 -35.07 44.19 -23.48
C MET A 1 -34.78 43.80 -22.02
N PHE A 2 -35.74 43.73 -21.13
CA PHE A 2 -35.55 43.35 -19.70
C PHE A 2 -35.72 41.86 -19.37
N VAL A 3 -36.28 41.07 -20.28
CA VAL A 3 -36.53 39.63 -20.05
C VAL A 3 -35.31 38.73 -20.33
N SER A 4 -34.33 39.25 -21.08
CA SER A 4 -33.12 38.50 -21.47
C SER A 4 -32.04 38.45 -20.35
N LEU A 5 -31.96 39.50 -19.52
CA LEU A 5 -30.92 39.56 -18.47
C LEU A 5 -31.19 38.68 -17.23
N VAL A 6 -32.46 38.39 -16.93
CA VAL A 6 -32.83 37.52 -15.79
C VAL A 6 -32.56 36.03 -16.10
N LYS A 7 -32.71 35.62 -17.36
CA LYS A 7 -32.39 34.26 -17.78
C LYS A 7 -30.86 33.98 -17.75
N ILE A 8 -30.06 34.97 -18.18
CA ILE A 8 -28.59 34.84 -18.18
C ILE A 8 -28.03 34.74 -16.73
N LYS A 9 -28.57 35.56 -15.79
CA LYS A 9 -28.17 35.47 -14.40
C LYS A 9 -28.51 34.11 -13.77
N LYS A 10 -29.63 33.51 -14.12
CA LYS A 10 -30.06 32.23 -13.61
C LYS A 10 -29.15 31.08 -14.11
N TYR A 11 -28.74 31.14 -15.38
CA TYR A 11 -27.77 30.17 -15.93
C TYR A 11 -26.34 30.35 -15.40
N LEU A 12 -25.89 31.58 -15.14
CA LEU A 12 -24.62 31.85 -14.50
C LEU A 12 -24.59 31.33 -13.04
N ILE A 13 -25.68 31.50 -12.30
CA ILE A 13 -25.78 30.97 -10.90
C ILE A 13 -25.80 29.45 -10.90
N TYR A 14 -26.51 28.78 -11.84
CA TYR A 14 -26.46 27.33 -11.96
C TYR A 14 -25.11 26.82 -12.46
N LEU A 15 -24.42 27.55 -13.35
CA LEU A 15 -23.07 27.19 -13.79
C LEU A 15 -22.04 27.40 -12.68
N PHE A 16 -22.19 28.46 -11.86
CA PHE A 16 -21.32 28.67 -10.68
C PHE A 16 -21.61 27.67 -9.56
N LEU A 17 -22.88 27.31 -9.31
CA LEU A 17 -23.22 26.23 -8.38
C LEU A 17 -22.73 24.85 -8.91
N PHE A 18 -22.78 24.60 -10.21
CA PHE A 18 -22.30 23.36 -10.79
C PHE A 18 -20.76 23.27 -10.77
N LEU A 19 -20.06 24.39 -10.96
CA LEU A 19 -18.59 24.47 -10.83
C LEU A 19 -18.13 24.44 -9.36
N PHE A 20 -18.92 24.98 -8.43
CA PHE A 20 -18.63 24.85 -6.98
C PHE A 20 -18.99 23.44 -6.45
N PHE A 21 -20.03 22.81 -7.01
CA PHE A 21 -20.39 21.44 -6.63
C PHE A 21 -19.44 20.39 -7.23
N SER A 22 -18.78 20.67 -8.36
CA SER A 22 -17.76 19.79 -8.94
C SER A 22 -16.39 19.91 -8.26
N CYS A 23 -16.18 20.94 -7.42
CA CYS A 23 -14.95 21.10 -6.64
C CYS A 23 -15.03 20.50 -5.22
N PHE A 24 -16.21 20.01 -4.81
CA PHE A 24 -16.44 19.36 -3.52
C PHE A 24 -16.81 17.87 -3.64
N PHE A 25 -16.67 17.28 -4.83
CA PHE A 25 -16.77 15.83 -4.93
C PHE A 25 -15.41 15.20 -4.74
N SER A 26 -15.19 14.80 -3.49
CA SER A 26 -14.60 13.54 -3.15
C SER A 26 -13.36 13.18 -3.98
N SER A 27 -12.20 13.51 -3.50
CA SER A 27 -11.11 12.56 -3.65
C SER A 27 -11.59 11.28 -2.96
N SER A 28 -12.29 10.41 -3.66
CA SER A 28 -12.39 9.03 -3.23
C SER A 28 -10.95 8.53 -3.29
N THR A 29 -10.29 8.47 -2.15
CA THR A 29 -9.05 7.78 -1.97
C THR A 29 -9.29 6.37 -2.51
N LYS A 30 -8.60 6.02 -3.58
CA LYS A 30 -8.68 4.70 -4.21
C LYS A 30 -7.35 4.02 -3.94
N ALA A 31 -7.34 2.71 -3.82
CA ALA A 31 -6.13 1.91 -4.00
C ALA A 31 -5.39 2.36 -5.27
N ALA A 32 -4.12 2.01 -5.42
CA ALA A 32 -3.32 2.41 -6.57
C ALA A 32 -4.14 2.34 -7.87
N SER A 33 -4.21 3.43 -8.60
CA SER A 33 -5.06 3.56 -9.78
C SER A 33 -4.21 3.63 -11.04
N TYR A 34 -4.61 2.86 -12.05
CA TYR A 34 -4.02 2.96 -13.37
C TYR A 34 -4.27 4.33 -13.99
N ASP A 35 -3.21 5.04 -14.37
CA ASP A 35 -3.27 6.39 -14.93
C ASP A 35 -3.05 6.41 -16.45
N SER A 36 -1.97 5.78 -16.91
CA SER A 36 -1.53 5.88 -18.31
C SER A 36 -0.68 4.71 -18.76
N VAL A 37 -0.58 4.54 -20.07
CA VAL A 37 0.39 3.66 -20.74
C VAL A 37 1.28 4.51 -21.63
N PHE A 38 2.57 4.31 -21.51
CA PHE A 38 3.55 4.74 -22.48
C PHE A 38 3.99 3.55 -23.34
N TYR A 39 4.04 3.73 -24.65
CA TYR A 39 4.62 2.76 -25.57
C TYR A 39 6.13 3.02 -25.67
N ALA A 40 6.90 2.35 -24.85
CA ALA A 40 8.34 2.45 -24.86
C ALA A 40 8.90 1.95 -26.21
N LEU A 41 9.34 2.88 -27.02
CA LEU A 41 10.07 2.70 -28.26
C LEU A 41 9.22 2.44 -29.53
N PRO A 42 9.32 3.31 -30.55
CA PRO A 42 8.79 3.05 -31.89
C PRO A 42 9.40 1.76 -32.46
N ALA A 43 8.57 0.95 -33.09
CA ALA A 43 8.96 -0.35 -33.66
C ALA A 43 10.06 -0.27 -34.74
N ASP A 44 10.32 0.91 -35.29
CA ASP A 44 11.25 1.17 -36.40
C ASP A 44 12.69 1.48 -35.95
N LYS A 45 12.89 1.88 -34.68
CA LYS A 45 14.21 2.24 -34.14
C LYS A 45 14.92 1.10 -33.40
N SER A 46 14.24 -0.01 -33.15
CA SER A 46 14.80 -1.10 -32.36
C SER A 46 14.97 -2.38 -33.18
N THR A 47 16.05 -2.49 -33.90
CA THR A 47 16.58 -3.82 -34.30
C THR A 47 17.05 -4.61 -33.07
N HIS A 48 17.07 -4.02 -31.87
CA HIS A 48 17.74 -4.51 -30.67
C HIS A 48 16.84 -4.68 -29.43
N ALA A 49 15.57 -4.24 -29.44
CA ALA A 49 14.69 -4.39 -28.27
C ALA A 49 13.52 -5.34 -28.55
N ARG A 50 13.81 -6.63 -28.63
CA ARG A 50 12.74 -7.64 -28.83
C ARG A 50 11.93 -7.89 -27.56
N PHE A 51 12.57 -7.80 -26.39
CA PHE A 51 11.98 -8.11 -25.10
C PHE A 51 12.47 -7.09 -24.08
N LEU A 52 11.61 -6.22 -23.59
CA LEU A 52 11.94 -5.31 -22.52
C LEU A 52 11.83 -6.04 -21.17
N ARG A 53 12.77 -5.80 -20.25
CA ARG A 53 12.91 -6.60 -19.03
C ARG A 53 13.10 -5.80 -17.76
N GLY A 54 14.03 -4.85 -17.69
CA GLY A 54 14.32 -4.02 -16.54
C GLY A 54 13.95 -2.56 -16.76
N ILE A 55 13.53 -1.86 -15.72
CA ILE A 55 13.27 -0.42 -15.72
C ILE A 55 13.90 0.21 -14.49
N ASP A 56 14.53 1.37 -14.66
CA ASP A 56 14.99 2.23 -13.59
C ASP A 56 14.90 3.69 -14.01
N PHE A 57 15.06 4.63 -13.07
CA PHE A 57 15.02 6.07 -13.30
C PHE A 57 16.23 6.72 -12.64
N ASP A 58 16.62 7.91 -13.12
CA ASP A 58 17.50 8.78 -12.35
C ASP A 58 16.76 9.40 -11.15
N THR A 59 17.50 10.07 -10.30
CA THR A 59 16.98 10.56 -9.01
C THR A 59 15.98 11.69 -9.12
N ASP A 60 16.01 12.46 -10.20
CA ASP A 60 15.11 13.59 -10.46
C ASP A 60 13.98 13.24 -11.44
N GLY A 61 14.04 12.06 -12.04
CA GLY A 61 13.00 11.58 -12.95
C GLY A 61 13.03 12.26 -14.32
N ASP A 62 14.17 12.79 -14.73
CA ASP A 62 14.37 13.35 -16.06
C ASP A 62 14.67 12.27 -17.11
N ASN A 63 15.16 11.11 -16.68
CA ASN A 63 15.47 10.00 -17.55
C ASN A 63 14.90 8.67 -17.02
N MET A 64 14.38 7.88 -17.95
CA MET A 64 13.98 6.49 -17.77
C MET A 64 14.97 5.56 -18.48
N TYR A 65 15.37 4.49 -17.83
CA TYR A 65 16.28 3.48 -18.36
C TYR A 65 15.56 2.17 -18.53
N ILE A 66 15.72 1.54 -19.66
CA ILE A 66 15.04 0.29 -20.00
C ILE A 66 16.05 -0.71 -20.53
N SER A 67 16.09 -1.91 -19.95
CA SER A 67 16.86 -3.01 -20.52
C SER A 67 16.03 -3.84 -21.52
N GLY A 68 16.72 -4.31 -22.53
CA GLY A 68 16.26 -5.22 -23.55
C GLY A 68 17.47 -5.99 -24.06
N ASP A 69 17.66 -6.06 -25.39
CA ASP A 69 18.92 -6.55 -25.96
C ASP A 69 20.09 -5.62 -25.56
N ASN A 70 19.80 -4.37 -25.23
CA ASN A 70 20.71 -3.33 -24.74
C ASN A 70 20.09 -2.58 -23.57
N VAL A 71 20.81 -1.64 -22.95
CA VAL A 71 20.24 -0.65 -22.03
C VAL A 71 20.02 0.65 -22.80
N ALA A 72 18.79 1.09 -22.86
CA ALA A 72 18.37 2.35 -23.49
C ALA A 72 18.07 3.41 -22.43
N GLN A 73 18.52 4.63 -22.68
CA GLN A 73 18.15 5.84 -21.94
C GLN A 73 17.09 6.61 -22.72
N VAL A 74 16.02 6.99 -22.07
CA VAL A 74 14.88 7.73 -22.62
C VAL A 74 14.70 9.00 -21.82
N GLY A 75 14.91 10.18 -22.42
CA GLY A 75 14.65 11.47 -21.76
C GLY A 75 13.15 11.70 -21.55
N LEU A 76 12.78 12.26 -20.41
CA LEU A 76 11.41 12.66 -20.08
C LEU A 76 11.31 14.19 -20.19
N ASN A 77 10.61 14.70 -21.22
CA ASN A 77 10.61 16.12 -21.56
C ASN A 77 10.06 17.04 -20.46
N ASN A 78 9.14 16.52 -19.65
CA ASN A 78 8.56 17.27 -18.52
C ASN A 78 9.30 17.00 -17.21
N GLY A 79 10.26 16.03 -17.17
CA GLY A 79 10.89 15.58 -15.95
C GLY A 79 9.87 14.99 -14.95
N ASP A 80 10.26 14.90 -13.67
CA ASP A 80 9.37 14.53 -12.56
C ASP A 80 8.61 13.19 -12.80
N PHE A 81 9.30 12.23 -13.45
CA PHE A 81 8.73 10.90 -13.75
C PHE A 81 7.45 10.97 -14.60
N ASP A 82 7.38 11.90 -15.53
CA ASP A 82 6.25 11.99 -16.47
C ASP A 82 6.53 11.21 -17.75
N ILE A 83 6.06 9.96 -17.79
CA ILE A 83 6.21 9.08 -18.96
C ILE A 83 5.24 9.40 -20.11
N THR A 84 4.43 10.45 -20.02
CA THR A 84 3.46 10.82 -21.06
C THR A 84 4.08 11.64 -22.18
N ASP A 85 5.24 12.25 -21.93
CA ASP A 85 5.98 13.06 -22.90
C ASP A 85 7.46 12.71 -22.87
N VAL A 86 7.92 11.92 -23.83
CA VAL A 86 9.27 11.39 -23.90
C VAL A 86 10.04 11.96 -25.08
N ASP A 87 11.36 12.16 -24.91
CA ASP A 87 12.25 12.41 -26.00
C ASP A 87 12.55 11.08 -26.74
N GLU A 88 12.22 11.00 -28.00
CA GLU A 88 12.50 9.83 -28.84
C GLU A 88 13.99 9.67 -29.20
N THR A 89 14.87 10.59 -28.78
CA THR A 89 16.32 10.45 -28.95
C THR A 89 16.85 9.50 -27.88
N LEU A 90 17.28 8.33 -28.31
CA LEU A 90 17.75 7.29 -27.43
C LEU A 90 19.28 7.23 -27.41
N ASP A 91 19.86 7.37 -26.23
CA ASP A 91 21.20 6.91 -25.95
C ASP A 91 21.17 5.43 -25.57
N ASN A 92 22.10 4.65 -26.12
CA ASN A 92 22.15 3.21 -25.89
C ASN A 92 23.53 2.79 -25.42
N MET A 93 23.56 1.88 -24.46
CA MET A 93 24.73 1.11 -24.10
C MET A 93 24.59 -0.31 -24.64
N GLU A 94 25.51 -0.73 -25.52
CA GLU A 94 25.58 -2.13 -25.94
C GLU A 94 26.09 -2.99 -24.77
N THR A 95 25.31 -3.99 -24.40
CA THR A 95 25.78 -4.98 -23.43
C THR A 95 26.59 -6.06 -24.15
N PRO A 96 27.79 -6.40 -23.64
CA PRO A 96 28.55 -7.49 -24.22
C PRO A 96 27.72 -8.79 -24.13
N ASP A 97 27.75 -9.58 -25.18
CA ASP A 97 27.26 -10.98 -25.23
C ASP A 97 25.80 -11.22 -25.65
N ASP A 98 25.09 -10.32 -26.33
CA ASP A 98 23.72 -10.54 -26.86
C ASP A 98 22.73 -11.06 -25.81
N ILE A 99 22.99 -10.85 -24.49
CA ILE A 99 22.17 -11.37 -23.41
C ILE A 99 21.40 -10.21 -22.78
N ALA A 100 20.13 -10.10 -23.13
CA ALA A 100 19.22 -9.10 -22.57
C ALA A 100 19.22 -9.15 -21.03
N PRO A 101 19.66 -8.08 -20.31
CA PRO A 101 19.57 -8.05 -18.86
C PRO A 101 18.12 -8.23 -18.39
N GLN A 102 17.92 -9.04 -17.34
CA GLN A 102 16.59 -9.25 -16.75
C GLN A 102 16.15 -8.04 -15.95
N ASP A 103 17.08 -7.37 -15.28
CA ASP A 103 16.84 -6.15 -14.54
C ASP A 103 18.07 -5.26 -14.55
N ILE A 104 17.89 -3.98 -14.25
CA ILE A 104 18.95 -2.96 -14.18
C ILE A 104 18.77 -2.13 -12.93
N LYS A 105 19.88 -1.65 -12.36
CA LYS A 105 19.89 -0.73 -11.23
C LYS A 105 21.08 0.20 -11.27
N PHE A 106 20.86 1.47 -10.97
CA PHE A 106 21.91 2.43 -10.75
C PHE A 106 22.31 2.52 -9.27
N ASN A 107 23.55 2.98 -9.02
CA ASN A 107 23.89 3.49 -7.69
C ASN A 107 23.34 4.92 -7.53
N ASN A 108 23.41 5.44 -6.29
CA ASN A 108 22.73 6.69 -5.91
C ASN A 108 23.18 7.94 -6.69
N ASP A 109 24.41 7.97 -7.21
CA ASP A 109 24.96 9.11 -7.96
C ASP A 109 25.00 8.88 -9.48
N GLY A 110 24.47 7.77 -9.96
CA GLY A 110 24.44 7.42 -11.38
C GLY A 110 25.79 7.11 -12.03
N SER A 111 26.86 7.02 -11.23
CA SER A 111 28.20 6.72 -11.77
C SER A 111 28.41 5.23 -12.08
N LYS A 112 27.51 4.38 -11.61
CA LYS A 112 27.54 2.92 -11.85
C LYS A 112 26.18 2.41 -12.25
N LEU A 113 26.19 1.46 -13.18
CA LEU A 113 25.03 0.68 -13.61
C LEU A 113 25.30 -0.80 -13.36
N PHE A 114 24.31 -1.50 -12.86
CA PHE A 114 24.32 -2.94 -12.60
C PHE A 114 23.28 -3.63 -13.45
N THR A 115 23.59 -4.84 -13.92
CA THR A 115 22.64 -5.63 -14.69
C THR A 115 22.50 -7.05 -14.12
N ALA A 116 21.26 -7.49 -13.96
CA ALA A 116 20.92 -8.86 -13.65
C ALA A 116 20.97 -9.72 -14.94
N PRO A 117 21.53 -10.93 -14.91
CA PRO A 117 21.75 -11.71 -16.11
C PRO A 117 20.49 -12.45 -16.57
N HIS A 118 20.35 -12.61 -17.89
CA HIS A 118 19.42 -13.57 -18.49
C HIS A 118 20.17 -14.83 -18.97
N GLY A 119 19.71 -15.99 -18.54
CA GLY A 119 20.27 -17.28 -19.00
C GLY A 119 21.70 -17.60 -18.53
N THR A 120 22.25 -16.76 -17.67
CA THR A 120 23.53 -16.96 -16.98
C THR A 120 23.42 -16.59 -15.53
N SER A 121 24.41 -16.90 -14.71
CA SER A 121 24.48 -16.49 -13.30
C SER A 121 25.48 -15.35 -13.05
N VAL A 122 25.80 -14.54 -14.09
CA VAL A 122 26.87 -13.54 -14.00
C VAL A 122 26.30 -12.12 -13.98
N MET A 123 26.30 -11.50 -12.81
CA MET A 123 26.03 -10.07 -12.63
C MET A 123 27.13 -9.23 -13.28
N ARG A 124 26.78 -8.06 -13.81
CA ARG A 124 27.76 -7.11 -14.37
C ARG A 124 27.60 -5.74 -13.75
N GLN A 125 28.75 -5.07 -13.61
CA GLN A 125 28.84 -3.68 -13.18
C GLN A 125 29.52 -2.89 -14.30
N TYR A 126 28.96 -1.73 -14.58
CA TYR A 126 29.51 -0.75 -15.52
C TYR A 126 29.82 0.52 -14.74
N THR A 127 30.93 1.17 -15.10
CA THR A 127 31.26 2.51 -14.64
C THR A 127 30.94 3.50 -15.75
N LEU A 128 30.20 4.55 -15.44
CA LEU A 128 29.84 5.61 -16.37
C LEU A 128 30.78 6.79 -16.15
N SER A 129 31.46 7.26 -17.21
CA SER A 129 32.35 8.44 -17.11
C SER A 129 31.56 9.74 -16.96
N THR A 130 30.32 9.76 -17.42
CA THR A 130 29.34 10.80 -17.13
C THR A 130 28.19 10.15 -16.37
N PRO A 131 27.90 10.55 -15.12
CA PRO A 131 26.78 10.00 -14.37
C PRO A 131 25.47 10.06 -15.15
N TRP A 132 24.69 8.98 -15.07
CA TRP A 132 23.39 8.82 -15.73
C TRP A 132 23.42 8.75 -17.27
N ASP A 133 24.57 8.87 -17.92
CA ASP A 133 24.73 8.74 -19.37
C ASP A 133 25.22 7.33 -19.71
N VAL A 134 24.28 6.46 -20.11
CA VAL A 134 24.59 5.05 -20.39
C VAL A 134 25.52 4.88 -21.58
N SER A 135 25.58 5.85 -22.53
CA SER A 135 26.49 5.80 -23.68
C SER A 135 27.97 5.81 -23.27
N THR A 136 28.26 6.29 -22.05
CA THR A 136 29.62 6.38 -21.49
C THR A 136 30.02 5.14 -20.68
N GLY A 137 29.15 4.12 -20.62
CA GLY A 137 29.31 2.94 -19.80
C GLY A 137 30.46 2.02 -20.24
N THR A 138 31.27 1.61 -19.28
CA THR A 138 32.34 0.62 -19.50
C THR A 138 32.26 -0.47 -18.43
N GLN A 139 32.22 -1.74 -18.82
CA GLN A 139 32.17 -2.84 -17.87
C GLN A 139 33.40 -2.81 -16.95
N SER A 140 33.17 -2.74 -15.63
CA SER A 140 34.22 -2.60 -14.62
C SER A 140 34.36 -3.84 -13.73
N ALA A 141 33.29 -4.61 -13.52
CA ALA A 141 33.33 -5.82 -12.70
C ALA A 141 32.27 -6.85 -13.15
N THR A 142 32.48 -8.09 -12.69
CA THR A 142 31.48 -9.17 -12.78
C THR A 142 31.46 -9.95 -11.48
N TYR A 143 30.31 -10.52 -11.16
CA TYR A 143 30.13 -11.43 -10.02
C TYR A 143 29.29 -12.65 -10.44
N SER A 144 29.81 -13.83 -10.21
CA SER A 144 29.06 -15.07 -10.46
C SER A 144 28.28 -15.46 -9.22
N LEU A 145 26.97 -15.53 -9.35
CA LEU A 145 26.06 -15.92 -8.26
C LEU A 145 26.28 -17.40 -7.91
N PRO A 146 26.79 -17.72 -6.70
CA PRO A 146 27.28 -19.06 -6.38
C PRO A 146 26.17 -20.11 -6.30
N ASN A 147 24.97 -19.73 -5.92
CA ASN A 147 23.85 -20.64 -5.69
C ASN A 147 22.95 -20.82 -6.93
N ARG A 148 23.33 -20.22 -8.08
CA ARG A 148 22.48 -20.13 -9.28
C ARG A 148 23.15 -20.70 -10.53
N ALA A 149 23.77 -21.87 -10.44
CA ALA A 149 24.42 -22.49 -11.58
C ALA A 149 23.40 -22.78 -12.71
N GLY A 150 23.36 -21.88 -13.72
CA GLY A 150 22.48 -22.00 -14.87
C GLY A 150 21.08 -21.42 -14.75
N SER A 151 20.76 -20.75 -13.63
CA SER A 151 19.50 -20.01 -13.43
C SER A 151 19.70 -18.51 -13.59
N ALA A 152 18.69 -17.81 -14.09
CA ALA A 152 18.70 -16.36 -14.16
C ALA A 152 18.40 -15.74 -12.79
N ALA A 153 19.05 -14.64 -12.44
CA ALA A 153 18.51 -13.71 -11.45
C ALA A 153 17.54 -12.77 -12.20
N TYR A 154 16.32 -12.63 -11.72
CA TYR A 154 15.34 -11.81 -12.40
C TYR A 154 15.33 -10.37 -11.90
N GLY A 155 15.23 -10.15 -10.59
CA GLY A 155 15.25 -8.82 -10.00
C GLY A 155 16.61 -8.47 -9.39
N LEU A 156 16.90 -7.17 -9.28
CA LEU A 156 18.13 -6.63 -8.72
C LEU A 156 17.82 -5.36 -7.92
N GLU A 157 18.25 -5.33 -6.65
CA GLU A 157 18.13 -4.13 -5.80
C GLU A 157 19.32 -4.03 -4.85
N PHE A 158 19.56 -2.82 -4.33
CA PHE A 158 20.57 -2.56 -3.31
C PHE A 158 19.92 -1.86 -2.11
N ASN A 159 20.53 -2.02 -0.93
CA ASN A 159 20.22 -1.11 0.18
C ASN A 159 20.83 0.28 -0.08
N THR A 160 20.48 1.25 0.74
CA THR A 160 20.81 2.67 0.53
C THR A 160 22.30 2.96 0.39
N ASP A 161 23.17 2.23 1.07
CA ASP A 161 24.63 2.43 1.01
C ASP A 161 25.36 1.44 0.08
N GLY A 162 24.59 0.55 -0.58
CA GLY A 162 25.11 -0.44 -1.53
C GLY A 162 25.90 -1.58 -0.89
N THR A 163 25.85 -1.74 0.42
CA THR A 163 26.54 -2.82 1.14
C THR A 163 25.78 -4.16 1.10
N LEU A 164 24.50 -4.12 0.75
CA LEU A 164 23.67 -5.28 0.49
C LEU A 164 23.14 -5.24 -0.95
N MET A 165 23.18 -6.39 -1.62
CA MET A 165 22.58 -6.61 -2.92
C MET A 165 21.54 -7.73 -2.80
N PHE A 166 20.37 -7.52 -3.36
CA PHE A 166 19.24 -8.43 -3.34
C PHE A 166 18.94 -8.89 -4.77
N THR A 167 18.66 -10.18 -4.95
CA THR A 167 18.20 -10.72 -6.23
C THR A 167 17.05 -11.68 -6.03
N THR A 168 16.11 -11.74 -6.98
CA THR A 168 15.06 -12.76 -6.97
C THR A 168 15.49 -13.99 -7.77
N ASP A 169 15.04 -15.16 -7.33
CA ASP A 169 15.07 -16.42 -8.08
C ASP A 169 13.65 -16.87 -8.39
N ALA A 170 13.28 -16.82 -9.65
CA ALA A 170 12.07 -17.47 -10.11
C ALA A 170 12.42 -18.86 -10.62
N ASN A 171 12.17 -19.87 -9.81
CA ASN A 171 12.33 -21.26 -10.24
C ASN A 171 11.25 -21.69 -11.25
N GLY A 172 10.44 -20.76 -11.74
CA GLY A 172 9.54 -20.76 -12.90
C GLY A 172 8.93 -22.12 -13.27
N GLY A 173 8.49 -22.92 -12.30
CA GLY A 173 7.81 -24.20 -12.54
C GLY A 173 8.66 -25.33 -13.10
N ASN A 174 9.98 -25.16 -13.27
CA ASN A 174 10.82 -26.12 -13.98
C ASN A 174 12.06 -26.61 -13.20
N THR A 175 12.35 -26.06 -12.03
CA THR A 175 13.40 -26.51 -11.14
C THR A 175 12.83 -26.78 -9.74
N SER A 176 13.40 -27.76 -9.01
CA SER A 176 12.84 -28.29 -7.78
C SER A 176 13.23 -27.49 -6.51
N GLY A 177 13.43 -26.18 -6.63
CA GLY A 177 13.78 -25.29 -5.52
C GLY A 177 12.66 -24.32 -5.16
N PRO A 178 12.73 -23.65 -3.99
CA PRO A 178 11.82 -22.56 -3.64
C PRO A 178 12.08 -21.33 -4.49
N ASP A 179 11.07 -20.46 -4.62
CA ASP A 179 11.26 -19.09 -5.07
C ASP A 179 11.86 -18.29 -3.91
N GLU A 180 12.98 -17.60 -4.15
CA GLU A 180 13.78 -16.99 -3.08
C GLU A 180 14.21 -15.57 -3.41
N ILE A 181 14.43 -14.80 -2.34
CA ILE A 181 15.25 -13.59 -2.38
C ILE A 181 16.62 -13.96 -1.82
N ASP A 182 17.67 -13.85 -2.65
CA ASP A 182 19.05 -13.99 -2.21
C ASP A 182 19.63 -12.64 -1.78
N VAL A 183 20.39 -12.64 -0.71
CA VAL A 183 21.14 -11.48 -0.21
C VAL A 183 22.63 -11.72 -0.28
N TYR A 184 23.31 -10.73 -0.81
CA TYR A 184 24.78 -10.70 -0.90
C TYR A 184 25.30 -9.49 -0.11
N GLU A 185 26.36 -9.70 0.65
CA GLU A 185 27.05 -8.63 1.38
C GLU A 185 28.26 -8.16 0.56
N LEU A 186 28.37 -6.84 0.38
CA LEU A 186 29.47 -6.21 -0.34
C LEU A 186 30.36 -5.49 0.69
N SER A 187 31.64 -5.87 0.73
CA SER A 187 32.60 -5.20 1.65
C SER A 187 32.93 -3.76 1.23
N THR A 188 32.62 -3.40 -0.02
CA THR A 188 32.66 -2.04 -0.55
C THR A 188 31.33 -1.75 -1.21
N GLY A 189 30.60 -0.72 -0.75
CA GLY A 189 29.28 -0.37 -1.26
C GLY A 189 29.30 -0.16 -2.78
N PHE A 190 28.32 -0.74 -3.47
CA PHE A 190 28.18 -0.68 -4.93
C PHE A 190 29.42 -1.18 -5.69
N ASP A 191 30.12 -2.19 -5.14
CA ASP A 191 31.20 -2.89 -5.84
C ASP A 191 30.96 -4.40 -5.79
N ILE A 192 30.32 -4.93 -6.86
CA ILE A 192 29.95 -6.34 -6.92
C ILE A 192 31.15 -7.30 -6.95
N SER A 193 32.37 -6.80 -7.25
CA SER A 193 33.57 -7.62 -7.15
C SER A 193 33.89 -8.06 -5.71
N THR A 194 33.32 -7.34 -4.73
CA THR A 194 33.49 -7.60 -3.29
C THR A 194 32.33 -8.39 -2.69
N ALA A 195 31.36 -8.81 -3.51
CA ALA A 195 30.16 -9.47 -3.04
C ALA A 195 30.45 -10.89 -2.51
N SER A 196 29.72 -11.28 -1.48
CA SER A 196 29.67 -12.65 -0.94
C SER A 196 28.23 -12.99 -0.56
N TYR A 197 27.83 -14.23 -0.82
CA TYR A 197 26.50 -14.70 -0.44
C TYR A 197 26.34 -14.64 1.10
N LYS A 198 25.19 -14.08 1.55
CA LYS A 198 24.89 -13.91 2.97
C LYS A 198 23.79 -14.86 3.45
N THR A 199 22.63 -14.81 2.81
CA THR A 199 21.44 -15.58 3.21
C THR A 199 20.39 -15.54 2.10
N SER A 200 19.32 -16.35 2.23
CA SER A 200 18.12 -16.25 1.40
C SER A 200 16.85 -16.27 2.25
N LEU A 201 15.74 -15.83 1.64
CA LEU A 201 14.38 -15.91 2.14
C LEU A 201 13.52 -16.69 1.16
N ASP A 202 12.93 -17.79 1.60
CA ASP A 202 11.91 -18.53 0.86
C ASP A 202 10.59 -17.76 0.86
N ILE A 203 10.13 -17.34 -0.33
CA ILE A 203 8.90 -16.59 -0.55
C ILE A 203 7.81 -17.40 -1.25
N THR A 204 8.05 -18.69 -1.53
CA THR A 204 7.18 -19.59 -2.32
C THR A 204 5.72 -19.64 -1.84
N ASN A 205 5.47 -19.39 -0.55
CA ASN A 205 4.12 -19.44 -0.01
C ASN A 205 3.22 -18.31 -0.51
N ASN A 206 3.79 -17.15 -0.81
CA ASN A 206 3.05 -15.95 -1.21
C ASN A 206 3.39 -15.52 -2.65
N THR A 207 4.67 -15.56 -3.03
CA THR A 207 5.19 -15.14 -4.32
C THR A 207 5.67 -16.35 -5.12
N LYS A 208 5.23 -16.52 -6.38
CA LYS A 208 5.45 -17.75 -7.16
C LYS A 208 6.22 -17.57 -8.46
N ASP A 209 6.36 -16.35 -8.96
CA ASP A 209 7.08 -16.04 -10.21
C ASP A 209 7.74 -14.65 -10.09
N PRO A 210 8.64 -14.47 -9.08
CA PRO A 210 9.25 -13.17 -8.79
C PRO A 210 10.11 -12.69 -9.96
N LYS A 211 9.73 -11.55 -10.55
CA LYS A 211 10.39 -10.96 -11.73
C LYS A 211 11.30 -9.79 -11.38
N SER A 212 10.89 -8.94 -10.46
CA SER A 212 11.61 -7.74 -10.05
C SER A 212 11.31 -7.45 -8.59
N LEU A 213 12.17 -6.70 -7.92
CA LEU A 213 12.00 -6.28 -6.54
C LEU A 213 12.50 -4.85 -6.36
N VAL A 214 11.82 -4.09 -5.49
CA VAL A 214 12.21 -2.72 -5.12
C VAL A 214 11.88 -2.48 -3.66
N PHE A 215 12.82 -1.92 -2.90
CA PHE A 215 12.57 -1.40 -1.56
C PHE A 215 12.04 0.04 -1.60
N ASN A 216 11.24 0.41 -0.59
CA ASN A 216 11.10 1.81 -0.26
C ASN A 216 12.45 2.37 0.26
N PRO A 217 12.66 3.71 0.25
CA PRO A 217 13.98 4.28 0.54
C PRO A 217 14.54 3.99 1.94
N ASP A 218 13.68 3.76 2.93
CA ASP A 218 14.11 3.43 4.30
C ASP A 218 14.33 1.93 4.53
N GLY A 219 14.01 1.08 3.55
CA GLY A 219 14.21 -0.37 3.60
C GLY A 219 13.25 -1.13 4.50
N THR A 220 12.14 -0.51 4.88
CA THR A 220 11.12 -1.13 5.75
C THR A 220 10.04 -1.86 4.97
N THR A 221 9.92 -1.59 3.66
CA THR A 221 8.96 -2.24 2.78
C THR A 221 9.63 -2.72 1.49
N LEU A 222 9.34 -3.93 1.07
CA LEU A 222 9.78 -4.53 -0.19
C LEU A 222 8.57 -4.87 -1.04
N PHE A 223 8.65 -4.49 -2.31
CA PHE A 223 7.68 -4.81 -3.34
C PHE A 223 8.29 -5.80 -4.32
N ILE A 224 7.57 -6.89 -4.59
CA ILE A 224 8.02 -7.94 -5.51
C ILE A 224 6.98 -8.08 -6.62
N LEU A 225 7.42 -7.93 -7.86
CA LEU A 225 6.56 -8.23 -9.01
C LEU A 225 6.43 -9.74 -9.15
N ASP A 226 5.22 -10.26 -8.90
CA ASP A 226 4.86 -11.67 -9.04
C ASP A 226 3.84 -11.88 -10.17
N GLY A 227 4.30 -12.44 -11.29
CA GLY A 227 3.42 -12.64 -12.44
C GLY A 227 2.74 -11.34 -12.89
N THR A 228 1.47 -11.10 -12.53
CA THR A 228 0.71 -9.89 -12.87
C THR A 228 0.34 -9.03 -11.67
N SER A 229 0.89 -9.32 -10.52
CA SER A 229 0.67 -8.62 -9.25
C SER A 229 1.97 -8.11 -8.64
N VAL A 230 1.83 -7.25 -7.65
CA VAL A 230 2.93 -6.81 -6.79
C VAL A 230 2.61 -7.25 -5.37
N ASP A 231 3.49 -8.07 -4.81
CA ASP A 231 3.41 -8.53 -3.43
C ASP A 231 4.19 -7.60 -2.52
N GLU A 232 3.64 -7.30 -1.36
CA GLU A 232 4.20 -6.40 -0.38
C GLU A 232 4.67 -7.16 0.87
N TYR A 233 5.91 -6.87 1.31
CA TYR A 233 6.51 -7.38 2.52
C TYR A 233 7.01 -6.23 3.38
N VAL A 234 6.71 -6.24 4.67
CA VAL A 234 7.21 -5.28 5.65
C VAL A 234 8.27 -5.90 6.55
N PHE A 235 9.19 -5.06 7.03
CA PHE A 235 10.36 -5.47 7.81
C PHE A 235 10.38 -4.72 9.14
N THR A 236 10.59 -5.43 10.24
CA THR A 236 10.81 -4.80 11.56
C THR A 236 12.22 -4.22 11.70
N THR A 237 13.15 -4.67 10.86
CA THR A 237 14.50 -4.13 10.75
C THR A 237 14.80 -3.86 9.28
N ALA A 238 15.11 -2.62 8.95
CA ALA A 238 15.35 -2.17 7.58
C ALA A 238 16.35 -3.07 6.83
N PHE A 239 16.00 -3.51 5.62
CA PHE A 239 16.80 -4.38 4.75
C PHE A 239 17.18 -5.75 5.33
N ASP A 240 16.61 -6.15 6.46
CA ASP A 240 16.84 -7.48 7.05
C ASP A 240 15.72 -8.45 6.65
N ILE A 241 15.95 -9.23 5.60
CA ILE A 241 14.95 -10.17 5.06
C ILE A 241 14.50 -11.23 6.06
N THR A 242 15.27 -11.48 7.15
CA THR A 242 14.86 -12.42 8.20
C THR A 242 13.71 -11.91 9.06
N THR A 243 13.41 -10.61 8.98
CA THR A 243 12.30 -9.94 9.68
C THR A 243 11.09 -9.70 8.80
N ALA A 244 11.11 -10.20 7.55
CA ALA A 244 10.06 -10.00 6.56
C ALA A 244 8.73 -10.61 7.00
N THR A 245 7.66 -9.87 6.79
CA THR A 245 6.28 -10.33 6.93
C THR A 245 5.50 -9.95 5.69
N TYR A 246 4.87 -10.92 5.04
CA TYR A 246 3.96 -10.66 3.92
C TYR A 246 2.73 -9.89 4.42
N VAL A 247 2.33 -8.86 3.67
CA VAL A 247 1.19 -8.00 4.02
C VAL A 247 0.02 -8.25 3.08
N ASP A 248 0.21 -7.97 1.79
CA ASP A 248 -0.87 -7.97 0.81
C ASP A 248 -0.33 -8.09 -0.63
N THR A 249 -1.23 -8.15 -1.59
CA THR A 249 -0.93 -8.18 -3.02
C THR A 249 -1.78 -7.17 -3.78
N PHE A 250 -1.14 -6.42 -4.68
CA PHE A 250 -1.79 -5.48 -5.59
C PHE A 250 -1.81 -6.05 -7.01
N SER A 251 -3.01 -6.17 -7.62
CA SER A 251 -3.14 -6.61 -9.01
C SER A 251 -2.92 -5.46 -9.98
N THR A 252 -1.87 -5.52 -10.76
CA THR A 252 -1.53 -4.50 -11.76
C THR A 252 -2.41 -4.56 -13.01
N GLY A 253 -3.07 -5.68 -13.29
CA GLY A 253 -3.72 -5.90 -14.57
C GLY A 253 -2.75 -5.78 -15.77
N ALA A 254 -1.44 -5.85 -15.54
CA ALA A 254 -0.44 -5.84 -16.58
C ALA A 254 -0.41 -7.16 -17.34
N THR A 255 0.02 -7.11 -18.61
CA THR A 255 0.14 -8.30 -19.45
C THR A 255 1.60 -8.69 -19.57
N ASN A 256 1.99 -9.79 -18.93
CA ASN A 256 3.36 -10.29 -18.92
C ASN A 256 4.39 -9.22 -18.48
N PRO A 257 4.25 -8.65 -17.27
CA PRO A 257 5.18 -7.66 -16.76
C PRO A 257 6.52 -8.30 -16.40
N HIS A 258 7.59 -7.50 -16.42
CA HIS A 258 8.96 -7.97 -16.17
C HIS A 258 9.71 -7.18 -15.12
N SER A 259 9.42 -5.90 -14.95
CA SER A 259 10.08 -5.08 -13.94
C SER A 259 9.17 -4.00 -13.41
N LEU A 260 9.47 -3.49 -12.23
CA LEU A 260 8.79 -2.38 -11.57
C LEU A 260 9.79 -1.34 -11.07
N ALA A 261 9.34 -0.09 -11.00
CA ALA A 261 10.08 1.00 -10.40
C ALA A 261 9.11 2.00 -9.76
N PHE A 262 9.60 2.76 -8.78
CA PHE A 262 8.82 3.84 -8.17
C PHE A 262 9.41 5.20 -8.53
N ASN A 263 8.56 6.23 -8.46
CA ASN A 263 9.04 7.59 -8.33
C ASN A 263 9.74 7.73 -6.97
N THR A 264 11.06 7.84 -7.00
CA THR A 264 11.91 7.87 -5.78
C THR A 264 11.85 9.21 -5.05
N THR A 265 11.37 10.28 -5.70
CA THR A 265 11.23 11.61 -5.09
C THR A 265 10.00 11.72 -4.21
N THR A 266 8.85 11.29 -4.72
CA THR A 266 7.56 11.42 -4.01
C THR A 266 7.06 10.10 -3.42
N GLY A 267 7.44 8.97 -4.01
CA GLY A 267 6.87 7.65 -3.67
C GLY A 267 5.41 7.47 -4.10
N LEU A 268 4.86 8.38 -4.89
CA LEU A 268 3.43 8.40 -5.24
C LEU A 268 3.09 7.81 -6.61
N LYS A 269 4.09 7.30 -7.34
CA LYS A 269 3.90 6.63 -8.63
C LYS A 269 4.61 5.28 -8.64
N LEU A 270 3.94 4.28 -9.18
CA LEU A 270 4.50 2.98 -9.53
C LEU A 270 4.52 2.83 -11.05
N PHE A 271 5.62 2.33 -11.59
CA PHE A 271 5.79 2.00 -12.99
C PHE A 271 5.98 0.49 -13.15
N VAL A 272 5.26 -0.10 -14.09
CA VAL A 272 5.35 -1.53 -14.40
C VAL A 272 5.67 -1.69 -15.88
N LEU A 273 6.83 -2.26 -16.16
CA LEU A 273 7.30 -2.54 -17.52
C LEU A 273 6.74 -3.88 -18.01
N GLU A 274 6.04 -3.84 -19.14
CA GLU A 274 5.52 -5.04 -19.81
C GLU A 274 6.45 -5.47 -20.97
N ASN A 275 6.54 -6.76 -21.23
CA ASN A 275 7.34 -7.32 -22.33
C ASN A 275 6.87 -6.85 -23.74
N ASN A 276 5.64 -6.37 -23.84
CA ASN A 276 5.04 -5.83 -25.07
C ASN A 276 5.43 -4.38 -25.36
N ARG A 277 6.46 -3.84 -24.66
CA ARG A 277 6.97 -2.47 -24.78
C ARG A 277 6.09 -1.39 -24.16
N ASN A 278 5.22 -1.73 -23.23
CA ASN A 278 4.45 -0.77 -22.49
C ASN A 278 5.10 -0.52 -21.12
N VAL A 279 5.07 0.73 -20.69
CA VAL A 279 5.25 1.09 -19.28
C VAL A 279 3.91 1.58 -18.77
N LYS A 280 3.35 0.88 -17.80
CA LYS A 280 2.13 1.29 -17.11
C LYS A 280 2.49 2.13 -15.90
N GLN A 281 1.82 3.25 -15.73
CA GLN A 281 1.94 4.11 -14.57
C GLN A 281 0.69 3.99 -13.70
N TYR A 282 0.89 3.98 -12.40
CA TYR A 282 -0.15 3.98 -11.38
C TYR A 282 0.10 5.10 -10.38
N SER A 283 -0.94 5.88 -10.06
CA SER A 283 -0.92 6.78 -8.90
C SER A 283 -1.21 5.99 -7.64
N LEU A 284 -0.42 6.23 -6.60
CA LEU A 284 -0.53 5.55 -5.32
C LEU A 284 -1.36 6.36 -4.33
N PRO A 285 -2.09 5.72 -3.42
CA PRO A 285 -2.88 6.40 -2.40
C PRO A 285 -2.00 7.05 -1.32
N GLY A 286 -0.81 6.53 -1.10
CA GLY A 286 0.20 7.04 -0.17
C GLY A 286 1.60 6.73 -0.68
N LYS A 287 2.63 7.24 0.01
CA LYS A 287 4.03 7.03 -0.36
C LYS A 287 4.39 5.55 -0.25
N TYR A 288 4.77 4.95 -1.38
CA TYR A 288 5.10 3.52 -1.44
C TYR A 288 4.00 2.63 -0.83
N ASN A 289 2.73 3.03 -1.01
CA ASN A 289 1.58 2.27 -0.56
C ASN A 289 0.68 1.92 -1.75
N LEU A 290 0.43 0.65 -1.97
CA LEU A 290 -0.36 0.14 -3.09
C LEU A 290 -1.84 0.02 -2.75
N ASN A 291 -2.17 -0.11 -1.49
CA ASN A 291 -3.52 -0.38 -1.00
C ASN A 291 -3.97 0.70 -0.01
N LEU A 292 -5.27 0.88 0.10
CA LEU A 292 -5.83 1.73 1.13
C LEU A 292 -6.04 0.94 2.41
N PRO A 293 -5.84 1.57 3.58
CA PRO A 293 -6.23 0.96 4.84
C PRO A 293 -7.72 0.66 4.86
N THR A 294 -8.07 -0.50 5.38
CA THR A 294 -9.46 -0.98 5.48
C THR A 294 -9.85 -1.26 6.91
N LEU A 295 -11.14 -1.06 7.23
CA LEU A 295 -11.70 -1.46 8.52
C LEU A 295 -11.93 -2.98 8.52
N SER A 296 -11.12 -3.70 9.29
CA SER A 296 -11.19 -5.17 9.39
C SER A 296 -12.34 -5.63 10.29
N SER A 297 -12.59 -4.91 11.39
CA SER A 297 -13.71 -5.17 12.32
C SER A 297 -13.95 -3.97 13.22
N SER A 298 -15.09 -3.97 13.91
CA SER A 298 -15.41 -2.98 14.96
C SER A 298 -15.98 -3.64 16.20
N SER A 299 -15.88 -2.96 17.33
CA SER A 299 -16.60 -3.29 18.54
C SER A 299 -17.26 -2.00 19.08
N PRO A 300 -18.60 -1.91 19.13
CA PRO A 300 -19.57 -2.90 18.68
C PRO A 300 -19.40 -3.27 17.21
N ALA A 301 -19.69 -4.51 16.84
CA ALA A 301 -19.75 -4.93 15.44
C ALA A 301 -20.96 -4.28 14.73
N ASP A 302 -20.92 -4.19 13.42
CA ASP A 302 -22.08 -3.72 12.66
C ASP A 302 -23.31 -4.60 12.95
N ASN A 303 -24.46 -3.95 13.14
CA ASN A 303 -25.73 -4.56 13.56
C ASN A 303 -25.67 -5.30 14.91
N ALA A 304 -24.68 -5.03 15.76
CA ALA A 304 -24.61 -5.61 17.10
C ALA A 304 -25.83 -5.21 17.94
N THR A 305 -26.32 -6.15 18.73
CA THR A 305 -27.36 -5.93 19.76
C THR A 305 -26.79 -6.26 21.14
N GLY A 306 -27.42 -5.76 22.19
CA GLY A 306 -26.93 -6.04 23.53
C GLY A 306 -25.73 -5.16 23.94
N VAL A 307 -25.51 -4.05 23.26
CA VAL A 307 -24.39 -3.16 23.54
C VAL A 307 -24.63 -2.42 24.86
N LEU A 308 -23.59 -2.26 25.67
CA LEU A 308 -23.68 -1.53 26.95
C LEU A 308 -23.79 -0.02 26.71
N ILE A 309 -24.41 0.70 27.66
CA ILE A 309 -24.60 2.17 27.57
C ILE A 309 -23.27 2.93 27.58
N ASP A 310 -22.27 2.41 28.27
CA ASP A 310 -20.94 3.00 28.43
C ASP A 310 -19.89 2.42 27.47
N ALA A 311 -20.35 1.73 26.41
CA ALA A 311 -19.44 1.09 25.46
C ALA A 311 -18.59 2.08 24.69
N ASN A 312 -17.30 1.83 24.61
CA ASN A 312 -16.43 2.46 23.63
C ASN A 312 -16.68 1.88 22.24
N ILE A 313 -16.37 2.66 21.21
CA ILE A 313 -16.31 2.18 19.84
C ILE A 313 -14.84 1.90 19.50
N VAL A 314 -14.50 0.65 19.17
CA VAL A 314 -13.16 0.25 18.74
C VAL A 314 -13.19 -0.11 17.28
N LEU A 315 -12.32 0.50 16.50
CA LEU A 315 -12.12 0.25 15.08
C LEU A 315 -10.80 -0.51 14.91
N ASN A 316 -10.85 -1.73 14.34
CA ASN A 316 -9.65 -2.50 14.03
C ASN A 316 -9.39 -2.44 12.53
N PHE A 317 -8.25 -1.91 12.15
CA PHE A 317 -7.83 -1.72 10.76
C PHE A 317 -6.93 -2.85 10.26
N SER A 318 -6.72 -2.90 8.94
CA SER A 318 -5.78 -3.83 8.29
C SER A 318 -4.33 -3.56 8.68
N GLU A 319 -4.02 -2.34 9.11
CA GLU A 319 -2.67 -1.84 9.38
C GLU A 319 -2.68 -0.76 10.46
N PRO A 320 -1.52 -0.36 11.02
CA PRO A 320 -1.43 0.74 11.99
C PRO A 320 -1.90 2.05 11.39
N MET A 321 -2.75 2.78 12.14
CA MET A 321 -3.36 4.04 11.71
C MET A 321 -2.93 5.20 12.58
N ASP A 322 -2.68 6.34 11.97
CA ASP A 322 -2.48 7.61 12.65
C ASP A 322 -3.77 8.44 12.63
N VAL A 323 -3.94 9.22 13.70
CA VAL A 323 -5.06 10.15 13.84
C VAL A 323 -4.67 11.47 13.18
N GLU A 324 -5.45 11.92 12.18
CA GLU A 324 -5.14 13.12 11.41
C GLU A 324 -6.13 14.27 11.67
N SER A 325 -7.16 14.42 10.84
CA SER A 325 -8.09 15.54 10.97
C SER A 325 -9.49 15.15 10.52
N GLY A 326 -10.49 15.68 11.19
CA GLY A 326 -11.88 15.39 10.85
C GLY A 326 -12.69 14.94 12.05
N ASN A 327 -13.83 14.34 11.79
CA ASN A 327 -14.79 14.04 12.84
C ASN A 327 -15.35 12.63 12.72
N ILE A 328 -15.67 12.07 13.87
CA ILE A 328 -16.55 10.92 14.04
C ILE A 328 -17.89 11.46 14.50
N LYS A 329 -18.97 11.06 13.83
CA LYS A 329 -20.32 11.52 14.14
C LYS A 329 -21.22 10.35 14.49
N ILE A 330 -21.87 10.42 15.62
CA ILE A 330 -22.79 9.39 16.12
C ILE A 330 -24.22 9.92 16.01
N TYR A 331 -25.10 9.13 15.42
CA TYR A 331 -26.50 9.49 15.19
C TYR A 331 -27.44 8.40 15.72
N LYS A 332 -28.68 8.80 16.09
CA LYS A 332 -29.77 7.85 16.29
C LYS A 332 -30.35 7.42 14.95
N THR A 333 -30.57 6.13 14.75
CA THR A 333 -31.14 5.61 13.50
C THR A 333 -32.61 6.00 13.30
N SER A 334 -33.35 6.17 14.40
CA SER A 334 -34.79 6.40 14.38
C SER A 334 -35.23 7.70 13.70
N ASP A 335 -34.44 8.77 13.83
CA ASP A 335 -34.78 10.12 13.37
C ASP A 335 -33.58 10.87 12.74
N ASN A 336 -32.43 10.22 12.62
CA ASN A 336 -31.16 10.79 12.17
C ASN A 336 -30.70 12.00 13.01
N SER A 337 -31.09 12.06 14.30
CA SER A 337 -30.61 13.10 15.18
C SER A 337 -29.14 12.88 15.54
N LEU A 338 -28.33 13.95 15.41
CA LEU A 338 -26.94 13.94 15.83
C LEU A 338 -26.86 13.86 17.36
N VAL A 339 -26.13 12.85 17.84
CA VAL A 339 -25.88 12.63 19.28
C VAL A 339 -24.58 13.31 19.69
N GLU A 340 -23.53 13.04 18.97
CA GLU A 340 -22.19 13.60 19.24
C GLU A 340 -21.38 13.80 17.97
N THR A 341 -20.54 14.84 17.97
CA THR A 341 -19.45 15.03 17.02
C THR A 341 -18.15 15.00 17.80
N ILE A 342 -17.30 14.06 17.48
CA ILE A 342 -16.01 13.85 18.14
C ILE A 342 -14.92 14.27 17.16
N ASP A 343 -14.14 15.28 17.50
CA ASP A 343 -12.91 15.62 16.79
C ASP A 343 -11.91 14.48 17.02
N VAL A 344 -11.37 13.91 15.92
CA VAL A 344 -10.47 12.76 16.02
C VAL A 344 -9.20 13.08 16.80
N THR A 345 -8.75 14.35 16.82
CA THR A 345 -7.57 14.80 17.56
C THR A 345 -7.83 15.00 19.07
N SER A 346 -9.08 14.84 19.52
CA SER A 346 -9.44 15.00 20.93
C SER A 346 -8.96 13.81 21.77
N SER A 347 -8.94 13.99 23.10
CA SER A 347 -8.61 12.91 24.04
C SER A 347 -9.63 11.76 24.09
N GLN A 348 -10.76 11.89 23.38
CA GLN A 348 -11.76 10.84 23.23
C GLN A 348 -11.31 9.74 22.25
N VAL A 349 -10.31 10.03 21.39
CA VAL A 349 -9.75 9.10 20.42
C VAL A 349 -8.34 8.73 20.84
N THR A 350 -8.09 7.43 20.93
CA THR A 350 -6.79 6.86 21.34
C THR A 350 -6.41 5.69 20.46
N GLY A 351 -5.12 5.32 20.45
CA GLY A 351 -4.62 4.19 19.68
C GLY A 351 -3.88 4.58 18.39
N THR A 352 -3.56 5.89 18.19
CA THR A 352 -2.71 6.33 17.06
C THR A 352 -1.42 5.52 16.99
N GLY A 353 -0.96 5.19 15.78
CA GLY A 353 0.20 4.32 15.53
C GLY A 353 -0.07 2.83 15.75
N THR A 354 -1.33 2.42 15.95
CA THR A 354 -1.70 1.00 16.12
C THR A 354 -2.85 0.59 15.20
N THR A 355 -3.07 -0.72 15.06
CA THR A 355 -4.19 -1.25 14.27
C THR A 355 -5.56 -1.04 14.94
N ALA A 356 -5.64 -0.57 16.18
CA ALA A 356 -6.87 -0.44 16.94
C ALA A 356 -7.06 0.99 17.45
N ILE A 357 -7.99 1.71 16.85
CA ILE A 357 -8.41 3.05 17.28
C ILE A 357 -9.62 2.92 18.20
N THR A 358 -9.53 3.49 19.42
CA THR A 358 -10.61 3.49 20.39
C THR A 358 -11.22 4.88 20.52
N ILE A 359 -12.53 4.95 20.40
CA ILE A 359 -13.35 6.16 20.52
C ILE A 359 -14.19 6.03 21.79
N ASN A 360 -14.06 7.01 22.69
CA ASN A 360 -14.80 7.07 23.94
C ASN A 360 -15.81 8.23 23.89
N PRO A 361 -17.12 7.98 23.64
CA PRO A 361 -18.14 9.00 23.66
C PRO A 361 -18.19 9.75 25.02
N SER A 362 -18.53 11.04 24.97
CA SER A 362 -18.54 11.90 26.18
C SER A 362 -19.69 11.60 27.17
N SER A 363 -20.70 10.87 26.69
CA SER A 363 -21.89 10.51 27.48
C SER A 363 -22.32 9.09 27.13
N ASP A 364 -22.95 8.44 28.11
CA ASP A 364 -23.54 7.12 27.92
C ASP A 364 -24.66 7.17 26.87
N PHE A 365 -24.79 6.06 26.13
CA PHE A 365 -25.87 5.85 25.17
C PHE A 365 -27.22 5.63 25.88
N GLU A 366 -28.32 5.86 25.17
CA GLU A 366 -29.66 5.59 25.68
C GLU A 366 -30.03 4.12 25.48
N TYR A 367 -30.73 3.54 26.42
CA TYR A 367 -31.24 2.18 26.34
C TYR A 367 -32.25 1.97 25.21
N ASN A 368 -32.20 0.83 24.57
CA ASN A 368 -33.12 0.43 23.49
C ASN A 368 -33.11 1.38 22.29
N VAL A 369 -31.98 2.08 22.07
CA VAL A 369 -31.79 2.96 20.95
C VAL A 369 -30.74 2.34 20.02
N GLU A 370 -31.02 2.39 18.73
CA GLU A 370 -30.08 2.04 17.68
C GLU A 370 -29.33 3.29 17.23
N TYR A 371 -28.01 3.15 17.09
CA TYR A 371 -27.10 4.20 16.65
C TYR A 371 -26.37 3.77 15.37
N TYR A 372 -25.97 4.75 14.56
CA TYR A 372 -25.00 4.56 13.50
C TYR A 372 -23.86 5.57 13.59
N VAL A 373 -22.73 5.21 13.03
CA VAL A 373 -21.48 6.00 13.10
C VAL A 373 -21.05 6.38 11.69
N LEU A 374 -20.74 7.67 11.49
CA LEU A 374 -20.08 8.17 10.30
C LEU A 374 -18.68 8.67 10.67
N ILE A 375 -17.72 8.48 9.74
CA ILE A 375 -16.32 8.86 9.92
C ILE A 375 -15.88 9.63 8.69
N ASP A 376 -15.32 10.82 8.90
CA ASP A 376 -14.79 11.64 7.81
C ASP A 376 -13.57 10.92 7.16
N ALA A 377 -13.41 11.02 5.84
CA ALA A 377 -12.35 10.33 5.09
C ALA A 377 -10.93 10.84 5.40
N THR A 378 -10.80 11.96 6.11
CA THR A 378 -9.52 12.54 6.55
C THR A 378 -9.22 12.22 8.02
N ALA A 379 -10.02 11.35 8.66
CA ALA A 379 -9.92 11.07 10.08
C ALA A 379 -8.68 10.25 10.45
N PHE A 380 -8.34 9.30 9.59
CA PHE A 380 -7.26 8.35 9.83
C PHE A 380 -6.48 8.10 8.54
N ASP A 381 -5.16 8.05 8.64
CA ASP A 381 -4.27 7.54 7.58
C ASP A 381 -3.27 6.53 8.17
N ASP A 382 -2.53 5.89 7.29
CA ASP A 382 -1.43 5.01 7.70
C ASP A 382 -0.11 5.79 7.75
N GLY A 383 0.98 5.10 8.14
CA GLY A 383 2.31 5.69 8.18
C GLY A 383 2.89 6.10 6.81
N SER A 384 2.15 5.87 5.72
CA SER A 384 2.51 6.22 4.34
C SER A 384 1.68 7.36 3.77
N ASP A 385 0.90 8.05 4.61
CA ASP A 385 -0.06 9.11 4.24
C ASP A 385 -1.26 8.59 3.38
N ALA A 386 -1.54 7.27 3.35
CA ALA A 386 -2.72 6.74 2.67
C ALA A 386 -3.94 6.79 3.60
N SER A 387 -4.95 7.55 3.21
CA SER A 387 -6.10 7.81 4.06
C SER A 387 -7.15 6.70 3.99
N TYR A 388 -7.69 6.31 5.14
CA TYR A 388 -8.89 5.50 5.23
C TYR A 388 -10.08 6.22 4.60
N ALA A 389 -10.88 5.53 3.80
CA ALA A 389 -11.98 6.13 3.05
C ALA A 389 -13.14 6.69 3.94
N GLY A 390 -13.07 6.49 5.25
CA GLY A 390 -14.12 6.87 6.19
C GLY A 390 -15.35 5.97 6.11
N ILE A 391 -16.38 6.34 6.86
CA ILE A 391 -17.70 5.70 6.83
C ILE A 391 -18.74 6.76 6.47
N THR A 392 -19.32 6.67 5.27
CA THR A 392 -20.33 7.60 4.76
C THR A 392 -21.74 6.98 4.71
N SER A 393 -21.82 5.64 4.76
CA SER A 393 -23.10 4.93 4.76
C SER A 393 -23.66 4.80 6.18
N THR A 394 -24.93 5.13 6.35
CA THR A 394 -25.64 4.99 7.64
C THR A 394 -25.89 3.53 8.05
N THR A 395 -25.55 2.59 7.19
CA THR A 395 -25.73 1.14 7.42
C THR A 395 -24.41 0.39 7.50
N ALA A 396 -23.26 1.07 7.47
CA ALA A 396 -21.95 0.41 7.47
C ALA A 396 -21.41 0.11 8.87
N LEU A 397 -21.86 0.88 9.87
CA LEU A 397 -21.56 0.63 11.29
C LEU A 397 -22.72 1.12 12.12
N SER A 398 -23.53 0.20 12.60
CA SER A 398 -24.67 0.44 13.47
C SER A 398 -24.70 -0.55 14.63
N PHE A 399 -25.35 -0.18 15.73
CA PHE A 399 -25.53 -1.04 16.89
C PHE A 399 -26.72 -0.62 17.74
N THR A 400 -27.30 -1.58 18.47
CA THR A 400 -28.43 -1.34 19.39
C THR A 400 -28.00 -1.55 20.83
N VAL A 401 -28.22 -0.54 21.65
CA VAL A 401 -27.93 -0.59 23.07
C VAL A 401 -29.06 -1.33 23.81
N SER A 402 -28.70 -2.26 24.69
CA SER A 402 -29.66 -3.03 25.47
C SER A 402 -29.91 -2.41 26.86
N ASP A 403 -31.05 -2.71 27.40
CA ASP A 403 -31.32 -2.48 28.80
C ASP A 403 -31.05 -3.75 29.62
N ASP A 404 -29.79 -3.95 29.99
CA ASP A 404 -29.35 -5.12 30.75
C ASP A 404 -29.84 -5.11 32.22
N ARG A 405 -30.35 -3.92 32.66
CA ARG A 405 -30.95 -3.81 34.01
C ARG A 405 -32.19 -4.68 34.19
N LEU A 406 -32.79 -5.13 33.11
CA LEU A 406 -34.02 -5.90 33.08
C LEU A 406 -33.82 -7.34 32.55
N ASP A 407 -32.61 -7.81 32.36
CA ASP A 407 -32.38 -9.20 31.96
C ASP A 407 -32.75 -10.13 33.13
N PRO A 408 -33.85 -10.89 33.00
CA PRO A 408 -34.26 -11.83 34.05
C PRO A 408 -33.23 -12.92 34.35
N THR A 409 -32.29 -13.17 33.43
CA THR A 409 -31.23 -14.15 33.62
C THR A 409 -30.15 -13.61 34.52
N THR A 410 -29.72 -12.36 34.33
CA THR A 410 -28.73 -11.68 35.17
C THR A 410 -29.27 -11.53 36.61
N ILE A 411 -30.57 -11.16 36.77
CA ILE A 411 -31.21 -11.10 38.07
C ILE A 411 -31.30 -12.48 38.74
N LYS A 412 -31.59 -13.55 37.96
CA LYS A 412 -31.58 -14.93 38.45
C LYS A 412 -30.22 -15.38 38.94
N ASP A 413 -29.15 -15.02 38.21
CA ASP A 413 -27.79 -15.38 38.60
C ASP A 413 -27.33 -14.68 39.86
N VAL A 414 -27.67 -13.40 40.03
CA VAL A 414 -27.41 -12.65 41.27
C VAL A 414 -28.20 -13.23 42.43
N VAL A 415 -29.47 -13.57 42.23
CA VAL A 415 -30.31 -14.20 43.27
C VAL A 415 -29.87 -15.65 43.54
N GLY A 416 -29.41 -16.37 42.53
CA GLY A 416 -28.87 -17.74 42.68
C GLY A 416 -27.54 -17.81 43.43
N SER A 417 -26.73 -16.73 43.39
CA SER A 417 -25.45 -16.65 44.10
C SER A 417 -25.53 -16.16 45.54
N ILE A 418 -26.67 -15.65 45.95
CA ILE A 418 -26.92 -15.29 47.36
C ILE A 418 -27.15 -16.59 48.13
N ASP A 419 -26.11 -17.04 48.82
CA ASP A 419 -26.12 -18.25 49.60
C ASP A 419 -27.25 -18.23 50.66
N ALA A 420 -27.85 -19.40 50.89
CA ALA A 420 -29.15 -19.58 51.49
C ALA A 420 -29.25 -19.27 53.00
N GLN A 421 -28.51 -18.33 53.53
CA GLN A 421 -28.46 -18.06 54.97
C GLN A 421 -29.62 -17.20 55.54
N SER A 422 -30.54 -16.70 54.76
CA SER A 422 -31.83 -16.26 55.30
C SER A 422 -32.95 -16.39 54.26
N GLU A 423 -33.88 -17.29 54.50
CA GLU A 423 -35.16 -17.34 53.78
C GLU A 423 -35.93 -16.01 53.76
N LEU A 424 -35.66 -15.16 54.77
CA LEU A 424 -36.26 -13.82 54.86
C LEU A 424 -35.74 -12.88 53.77
N ALA A 425 -34.44 -12.92 53.44
CA ALA A 425 -33.86 -12.10 52.38
C ALA A 425 -34.31 -12.58 51.00
N LYS A 426 -34.44 -13.89 50.77
CA LYS A 426 -35.01 -14.49 49.57
C LYS A 426 -36.46 -14.02 49.33
N ASN A 427 -37.30 -14.03 50.35
CA ASN A 427 -38.69 -13.59 50.25
C ASN A 427 -38.79 -12.09 49.98
N TYR A 428 -37.89 -11.27 50.53
CA TYR A 428 -37.88 -9.84 50.31
C TYR A 428 -37.46 -9.46 48.89
N ILE A 429 -36.44 -10.15 48.37
CA ILE A 429 -35.96 -9.97 46.98
C ILE A 429 -37.03 -10.46 46.00
N SER A 430 -37.63 -11.63 46.23
CA SER A 430 -38.71 -12.18 45.41
C SER A 430 -39.96 -11.27 45.37
N GLN A 431 -40.37 -10.69 46.50
CA GLN A 431 -41.46 -9.71 46.52
C GLN A 431 -41.12 -8.40 45.84
N SER A 432 -39.86 -7.95 45.88
CA SER A 432 -39.40 -6.75 45.20
C SER A 432 -39.40 -6.95 43.66
N ILE A 433 -39.00 -8.12 43.20
CA ILE A 433 -39.01 -8.50 41.77
C ILE A 433 -40.44 -8.60 41.25
N ASP A 434 -41.36 -9.25 41.99
CA ASP A 434 -42.78 -9.32 41.61
C ASP A 434 -43.46 -7.93 41.59
N THR A 435 -43.04 -7.01 42.43
CA THR A 435 -43.55 -5.63 42.44
C THR A 435 -43.04 -4.83 41.24
N VAL A 436 -41.86 -5.08 40.77
CA VAL A 436 -41.30 -4.44 39.57
C VAL A 436 -41.92 -5.04 38.29
N SER A 437 -42.09 -6.37 38.21
CA SER A 437 -42.74 -7.09 37.10
C SER A 437 -44.20 -6.69 36.87
N ASN A 438 -44.90 -6.32 37.94
CA ASN A 438 -46.33 -5.89 37.87
C ASN A 438 -46.52 -4.40 37.61
N ARG A 439 -45.45 -3.61 37.43
CA ARG A 439 -45.48 -2.19 37.08
C ARG A 439 -45.05 -1.88 35.67
N LEU A 440 -44.63 -2.87 34.90
CA LEU A 440 -44.36 -2.82 33.48
C LEU A 440 -45.50 -3.49 32.72
#